data_0ef45be391154fd47dcec21cbfdc6b85
#
_entry.id   0ef45be391154fd47dcec21cbfdc6b85
#
_cell.length_a   1.000
_cell.length_b   1.000
_cell.length_c   1.000
_cell.angle_alpha   90.00
_cell.angle_beta   90.00
_cell.angle_gamma   90.00
#
_symmetry.space_group_name_H-M   'P 1'
#
loop_
_entity.id
_entity.type
_entity.pdbx_description
1 polymer ?
#
loop_
_entity_poly.entity_id
_entity_poly.type
_entity_poly.pdbx_seq_one_letter_code
_entity_poly.pdbx_strand_id
1 'polypeptide(L)'
;MDNEKNVKKDGPGMLYLCATPIGNLEDITYRVLRVLSEADLIAAEDTRNSIKLLNHFEIKTPMTSYHEFNKYDKAKVLVDKILGGMDVAVITDAGTPGISDPGEELVKQCRAAGIRVTSLPGPAACITALTMSGRETRRFAFEAFLPADKNERKEVLAELACETRTMIIYEAPHRLTKTLAELQDTLGGDRQITICKELTKRYENSMEFTLESASEYYENNEPRGEYVLVIAGKSREQLKAEARKQWENMSVAEHVQMYMSQGMDKKEAMKAAAKDRGVSKRDIYQELEGKA
;
A
#
# COMPACT_ATOMS: atom_id res chain seq x y z
N MET A 1 45.93 -9.49 12.46
CA MET A 1 44.81 -9.27 13.43
C MET A 1 43.69 -10.22 13.06
N ASP A 2 43.49 -11.17 13.91
CA ASP A 2 42.96 -12.50 13.64
C ASP A 2 41.45 -12.56 13.39
N ASN A 3 41.13 -13.51 12.54
CA ASN A 3 39.84 -14.02 12.14
C ASN A 3 38.97 -14.51 13.32
N GLU A 4 38.29 -13.60 14.04
CA GLU A 4 37.31 -14.00 15.08
C GLU A 4 35.87 -14.18 14.51
N LYS A 5 35.70 -14.39 13.20
CA LYS A 5 34.38 -14.56 12.57
C LYS A 5 33.83 -15.99 12.58
N ASN A 6 34.36 -16.94 13.36
CA ASN A 6 33.93 -18.34 13.32
C ASN A 6 33.56 -18.92 14.69
N VAL A 7 32.85 -18.18 15.52
CA VAL A 7 32.09 -18.84 16.61
C VAL A 7 30.81 -19.37 15.97
N LYS A 8 30.74 -20.69 15.71
CA LYS A 8 29.49 -21.35 15.35
C LYS A 8 28.46 -21.02 16.43
N LYS A 9 27.44 -20.25 16.05
CA LYS A 9 26.29 -20.01 16.93
C LYS A 9 25.63 -21.37 17.18
N ASP A 10 25.44 -21.75 18.44
CA ASP A 10 24.64 -22.91 18.79
C ASP A 10 23.16 -22.59 18.48
N GLY A 11 22.67 -23.08 17.33
CA GLY A 11 21.29 -22.91 16.90
C GLY A 11 21.12 -22.12 15.58
N PRO A 12 19.89 -22.00 15.13
CA PRO A 12 19.56 -21.27 13.90
C PRO A 12 19.98 -19.78 13.95
N GLY A 13 20.41 -19.27 12.80
CA GLY A 13 20.61 -17.84 12.60
C GLY A 13 19.30 -17.06 12.56
N MET A 14 19.34 -15.87 11.98
CA MET A 14 18.23 -14.93 11.96
C MET A 14 18.04 -14.31 10.57
N LEU A 15 16.81 -14.01 10.21
CA LEU A 15 16.49 -13.19 9.03
C LEU A 15 16.34 -11.74 9.45
N TYR A 16 17.06 -10.84 8.76
CA TYR A 16 16.97 -9.39 8.90
C TYR A 16 16.41 -8.76 7.63
N LEU A 17 15.30 -8.05 7.72
CA LEU A 17 14.83 -7.18 6.64
C LEU A 17 15.49 -5.81 6.84
N CYS A 18 16.32 -5.41 5.90
CA CYS A 18 17.14 -4.20 5.99
C CYS A 18 16.64 -3.17 5.00
N ALA A 19 16.00 -2.10 5.49
CA ALA A 19 15.51 -1.03 4.66
C ALA A 19 16.68 -0.25 4.01
N THR A 20 16.65 -0.09 2.70
CA THR A 20 17.63 0.67 1.91
C THR A 20 17.10 2.06 1.54
N PRO A 21 17.98 3.02 1.22
CA PRO A 21 17.56 4.35 0.78
C PRO A 21 16.61 4.33 -0.42
N ILE A 22 15.65 5.26 -0.45
CA ILE A 22 14.69 5.43 -1.56
C ILE A 22 15.11 6.57 -2.52
N GLY A 23 16.31 7.12 -2.34
CA GLY A 23 16.83 8.21 -3.18
C GLY A 23 17.94 9.01 -2.54
N ASN A 24 18.03 9.03 -1.21
CA ASN A 24 19.07 9.72 -0.47
C ASN A 24 19.83 8.73 0.44
N LEU A 25 21.13 8.60 0.24
CA LEU A 25 21.98 7.68 0.98
C LEU A 25 22.03 7.99 2.48
N GLU A 26 21.78 9.23 2.89
CA GLU A 26 21.74 9.64 4.30
C GLU A 26 20.55 9.05 5.08
N ASP A 27 19.52 8.55 4.37
CA ASP A 27 18.36 7.93 5.00
C ASP A 27 18.61 6.51 5.51
N ILE A 28 19.77 5.92 5.19
CA ILE A 28 20.13 4.61 5.74
C ILE A 28 20.41 4.69 7.24
N THR A 29 19.89 3.76 8.03
CA THR A 29 20.12 3.79 9.47
C THR A 29 21.45 3.15 9.86
N TYR A 30 22.09 3.66 10.91
CA TYR A 30 23.29 3.04 11.49
C TYR A 30 23.10 1.56 11.84
N ARG A 31 21.89 1.18 12.24
CA ARG A 31 21.57 -0.23 12.56
C ARG A 31 21.56 -1.09 11.30
N VAL A 32 21.05 -0.59 10.18
CA VAL A 32 21.09 -1.29 8.90
C VAL A 32 22.52 -1.47 8.44
N LEU A 33 23.36 -0.43 8.46
CA LEU A 33 24.77 -0.51 8.09
C LEU A 33 25.52 -1.56 8.92
N ARG A 34 25.33 -1.55 10.23
CA ARG A 34 25.92 -2.54 11.13
C ARG A 34 25.46 -3.96 10.78
N VAL A 35 24.16 -4.20 10.63
CA VAL A 35 23.63 -5.53 10.33
C VAL A 35 24.10 -6.04 8.97
N LEU A 36 24.12 -5.19 7.94
CA LEU A 36 24.64 -5.57 6.62
C LEU A 36 26.13 -5.93 6.66
N SER A 37 26.91 -5.30 7.54
CA SER A 37 28.34 -5.62 7.73
C SER A 37 28.58 -6.88 8.56
N GLU A 38 27.70 -7.21 9.50
CA GLU A 38 27.81 -8.34 10.44
C GLU A 38 27.18 -9.62 9.90
N ALA A 39 26.18 -9.54 9.00
CA ALA A 39 25.49 -10.69 8.42
C ALA A 39 26.46 -11.61 7.65
N ASP A 40 26.13 -12.89 7.61
CA ASP A 40 26.90 -13.88 6.86
C ASP A 40 26.60 -13.84 5.36
N LEU A 41 25.38 -13.39 4.98
CA LEU A 41 24.93 -13.32 3.61
C LEU A 41 23.91 -12.22 3.43
N ILE A 42 24.01 -11.47 2.32
CA ILE A 42 22.98 -10.52 1.88
C ILE A 42 22.21 -11.13 0.70
N ALA A 43 20.90 -11.23 0.82
CA ALA A 43 19.99 -11.55 -0.27
C ALA A 43 19.44 -10.25 -0.88
N ALA A 44 19.72 -9.99 -2.14
CA ALA A 44 19.40 -8.73 -2.82
C ALA A 44 18.53 -8.96 -4.06
N GLU A 45 17.60 -8.05 -4.31
CA GLU A 45 16.70 -8.11 -5.47
C GLU A 45 17.46 -7.94 -6.79
N ASP A 46 18.19 -6.84 -6.95
CA ASP A 46 19.16 -6.65 -8.04
C ASP A 46 20.57 -6.45 -7.46
N THR A 47 21.40 -7.47 -7.61
CA THR A 47 22.79 -7.46 -7.11
C THR A 47 23.64 -6.38 -7.77
N ARG A 48 23.32 -5.95 -9.01
CA ARG A 48 24.04 -4.90 -9.76
C ARG A 48 23.79 -3.49 -9.18
N ASN A 49 22.59 -3.27 -8.64
CA ASN A 49 22.24 -2.03 -7.96
C ASN A 49 22.76 -2.06 -6.53
N SER A 50 22.50 -3.14 -5.82
CA SER A 50 22.88 -3.32 -4.42
C SER A 50 24.38 -3.22 -4.19
N ILE A 51 25.22 -3.71 -5.12
CA ILE A 51 26.69 -3.61 -4.98
C ILE A 51 27.18 -2.17 -4.92
N LYS A 52 26.49 -1.23 -5.57
CA LYS A 52 26.85 0.20 -5.52
C LYS A 52 26.64 0.76 -4.12
N LEU A 53 25.52 0.41 -3.49
CA LEU A 53 25.21 0.77 -2.10
C LEU A 53 26.22 0.18 -1.12
N LEU A 54 26.48 -1.13 -1.23
CA LEU A 54 27.43 -1.83 -0.35
C LEU A 54 28.85 -1.27 -0.48
N ASN A 55 29.29 -0.98 -1.71
CA ASN A 55 30.61 -0.39 -1.95
C ASN A 55 30.71 1.03 -1.36
N HIS A 56 29.63 1.84 -1.45
CA HIS A 56 29.63 3.18 -0.88
C HIS A 56 29.85 3.17 0.63
N PHE A 57 29.31 2.18 1.32
CA PHE A 57 29.45 2.00 2.76
C PHE A 57 30.54 1.00 3.16
N GLU A 58 31.41 0.62 2.22
CA GLU A 58 32.53 -0.30 2.42
C GLU A 58 32.12 -1.69 3.01
N ILE A 59 30.89 -2.13 2.76
CA ILE A 59 30.36 -3.41 3.22
C ILE A 59 30.83 -4.52 2.29
N LYS A 60 31.51 -5.53 2.84
CA LYS A 60 32.14 -6.64 2.10
C LYS A 60 31.38 -7.98 2.27
N THR A 61 30.24 -7.97 2.88
CA THR A 61 29.42 -9.15 3.11
C THR A 61 29.04 -9.82 1.78
N PRO A 62 29.21 -11.14 1.63
CA PRO A 62 28.82 -11.87 0.43
C PRO A 62 27.34 -11.62 0.07
N MET A 63 27.06 -11.54 -1.23
CA MET A 63 25.71 -11.24 -1.73
C MET A 63 25.22 -12.33 -2.68
N THR A 64 23.93 -12.60 -2.67
CA THR A 64 23.23 -13.50 -3.60
C THR A 64 21.96 -12.85 -4.12
N SER A 65 21.53 -13.21 -5.34
CA SER A 65 20.28 -12.72 -5.90
C SER A 65 19.07 -13.39 -5.24
N TYR A 66 18.04 -12.57 -4.95
CA TYR A 66 16.74 -13.01 -4.46
C TYR A 66 15.65 -12.09 -5.02
N HIS A 67 14.96 -12.48 -6.07
CA HIS A 67 14.03 -11.67 -6.84
C HIS A 67 12.74 -12.44 -7.18
N GLU A 68 11.75 -11.76 -7.73
CA GLU A 68 10.42 -12.30 -8.01
C GLU A 68 10.46 -13.65 -8.77
N PHE A 69 11.33 -13.79 -9.78
CA PHE A 69 11.40 -14.99 -10.61
C PHE A 69 12.04 -16.21 -9.93
N ASN A 70 12.75 -16.02 -8.81
CA ASN A 70 13.40 -17.13 -8.10
C ASN A 70 12.92 -17.28 -6.65
N LYS A 71 11.97 -16.48 -6.20
CA LYS A 71 11.60 -16.30 -4.79
C LYS A 71 11.26 -17.61 -4.06
N TYR A 72 10.56 -18.54 -4.69
CA TYR A 72 10.14 -19.79 -4.03
C TYR A 72 11.29 -20.74 -3.74
N ASP A 73 12.10 -21.06 -4.76
CA ASP A 73 13.18 -22.03 -4.60
C ASP A 73 14.37 -21.42 -3.87
N LYS A 74 14.66 -20.16 -4.14
CA LYS A 74 15.75 -19.45 -3.48
C LYS A 74 15.45 -19.21 -1.99
N ALA A 75 14.19 -18.97 -1.62
CA ALA A 75 13.79 -18.86 -0.22
C ALA A 75 14.09 -20.15 0.55
N LYS A 76 13.80 -21.33 -0.01
CA LYS A 76 14.15 -22.63 0.63
C LYS A 76 15.66 -22.74 0.91
N VAL A 77 16.48 -22.38 -0.09
CA VAL A 77 17.94 -22.39 0.07
C VAL A 77 18.41 -21.42 1.17
N LEU A 78 17.79 -20.25 1.26
CA LEU A 78 18.12 -19.26 2.29
C LEU A 78 17.65 -19.74 3.68
N VAL A 79 16.48 -20.34 3.77
CA VAL A 79 15.95 -20.95 5.01
C VAL A 79 16.90 -22.04 5.51
N ASP A 80 17.37 -22.94 4.64
CA ASP A 80 18.32 -23.99 5.01
C ASP A 80 19.64 -23.41 5.54
N LYS A 81 20.14 -22.34 4.93
CA LYS A 81 21.34 -21.64 5.41
C LYS A 81 21.13 -21.04 6.80
N ILE A 82 19.97 -20.41 7.04
CA ILE A 82 19.64 -19.81 8.34
C ILE A 82 19.48 -20.90 9.40
N LEU A 83 18.84 -22.01 9.09
CA LEU A 83 18.75 -23.18 9.99
C LEU A 83 20.14 -23.76 10.30
N GLY A 84 21.09 -23.67 9.37
CA GLY A 84 22.49 -24.02 9.55
C GLY A 84 23.31 -23.00 10.36
N GLY A 85 22.70 -21.95 10.92
CA GLY A 85 23.32 -20.96 11.80
C GLY A 85 23.74 -19.64 11.15
N MET A 86 23.50 -19.43 9.83
CA MET A 86 23.83 -18.18 9.15
C MET A 86 22.81 -17.08 9.48
N ASP A 87 23.29 -15.86 9.73
CA ASP A 87 22.48 -14.65 9.73
C ASP A 87 22.35 -14.12 8.29
N VAL A 88 21.13 -13.97 7.82
CA VAL A 88 20.85 -13.48 6.47
C VAL A 88 20.14 -12.13 6.53
N ALA A 89 20.69 -11.15 5.83
CA ALA A 89 20.05 -9.87 5.59
C ALA A 89 19.37 -9.87 4.20
N VAL A 90 18.12 -9.44 4.11
CA VAL A 90 17.44 -9.21 2.83
C VAL A 90 17.30 -7.71 2.58
N ILE A 91 17.63 -7.28 1.36
CA ILE A 91 17.46 -5.91 0.86
C ILE A 91 16.73 -5.94 -0.47
N THR A 92 16.00 -4.86 -0.76
CA THR A 92 15.39 -4.59 -2.06
C THR A 92 16.13 -3.47 -2.78
N ASP A 93 15.74 -3.15 -3.98
CA ASP A 93 16.34 -2.05 -4.74
C ASP A 93 16.17 -0.69 -4.04
N ALA A 94 15.03 -0.50 -3.35
CA ALA A 94 14.77 0.72 -2.59
C ALA A 94 13.70 0.47 -1.49
N GLY A 95 13.92 1.03 -0.31
CA GLY A 95 12.96 1.02 0.78
C GLY A 95 12.98 -0.21 1.66
N THR A 96 11.86 -0.48 2.30
CA THR A 96 11.70 -1.54 3.31
C THR A 96 11.31 -2.86 2.64
N PRO A 97 12.12 -3.93 2.79
CA PRO A 97 11.82 -5.24 2.21
C PRO A 97 10.55 -5.87 2.80
N GLY A 98 9.85 -6.67 2.00
CA GLY A 98 8.62 -7.36 2.37
C GLY A 98 7.36 -6.50 2.20
N ILE A 99 7.49 -5.38 1.48
CA ILE A 99 6.37 -4.51 1.11
C ILE A 99 6.31 -4.42 -0.41
N SER A 100 5.46 -5.20 -1.05
CA SER A 100 5.33 -5.26 -2.51
C SER A 100 6.59 -5.75 -3.23
N ASP A 101 7.30 -6.69 -2.61
CA ASP A 101 8.52 -7.31 -3.13
C ASP A 101 8.65 -8.78 -2.68
N PRO A 102 9.58 -9.58 -3.23
CA PRO A 102 9.71 -10.99 -2.91
C PRO A 102 10.09 -11.30 -1.45
N GLY A 103 10.45 -10.30 -0.65
CA GLY A 103 10.78 -10.47 0.78
C GLY A 103 9.66 -11.09 1.59
N GLU A 104 8.40 -10.85 1.20
CA GLU A 104 7.21 -11.45 1.83
C GLU A 104 7.29 -12.99 1.85
N GLU A 105 7.63 -13.61 0.72
CA GLU A 105 7.72 -15.07 0.60
C GLU A 105 8.85 -15.63 1.49
N LEU A 106 9.99 -14.96 1.56
CA LEU A 106 11.10 -15.37 2.44
C LEU A 106 10.70 -15.30 3.91
N VAL A 107 10.02 -14.23 4.32
CA VAL A 107 9.50 -14.09 5.69
C VAL A 107 8.52 -15.21 6.01
N LYS A 108 7.61 -15.52 5.09
CA LYS A 108 6.62 -16.60 5.25
C LYS A 108 7.30 -17.96 5.46
N GLN A 109 8.28 -18.32 4.64
CA GLN A 109 9.00 -19.58 4.76
C GLN A 109 9.87 -19.63 6.04
N CYS A 110 10.56 -18.54 6.40
CA CYS A 110 11.31 -18.45 7.63
C CYS A 110 10.42 -18.65 8.87
N ARG A 111 9.25 -18.00 8.89
CA ARG A 111 8.30 -18.17 10.00
C ARG A 111 7.77 -19.60 10.09
N ALA A 112 7.45 -20.22 8.96
CA ALA A 112 7.03 -21.62 8.91
C ALA A 112 8.11 -22.60 9.44
N ALA A 113 9.39 -22.25 9.26
CA ALA A 113 10.55 -22.99 9.76
C ALA A 113 10.96 -22.64 11.20
N GLY A 114 10.20 -21.79 11.91
CA GLY A 114 10.53 -21.37 13.28
C GLY A 114 11.72 -20.41 13.39
N ILE A 115 12.18 -19.83 12.28
CA ILE A 115 13.30 -18.89 12.25
C ILE A 115 12.86 -17.53 12.79
N ARG A 116 13.73 -16.91 13.59
CA ARG A 116 13.53 -15.55 14.06
C ARG A 116 13.68 -14.56 12.91
N VAL A 117 12.69 -13.67 12.76
CA VAL A 117 12.67 -12.61 11.74
C VAL A 117 12.59 -11.25 12.43
N THR A 118 13.40 -10.30 12.01
CA THR A 118 13.28 -8.90 12.43
C THR A 118 13.33 -7.97 11.23
N SER A 119 12.50 -6.94 11.25
CA SER A 119 12.56 -5.84 10.28
C SER A 119 13.18 -4.62 10.95
N LEU A 120 14.19 -4.06 10.31
CA LEU A 120 14.86 -2.87 10.79
C LEU A 120 14.09 -1.63 10.28
N PRO A 121 13.66 -0.73 11.17
CA PRO A 121 13.04 0.53 10.75
C PRO A 121 13.94 1.31 9.78
N GLY A 122 13.34 1.90 8.77
CA GLY A 122 14.06 2.69 7.77
C GLY A 122 13.15 3.28 6.71
N PRO A 123 13.70 3.75 5.58
CA PRO A 123 12.96 4.42 4.53
C PRO A 123 11.80 3.59 3.99
N ALA A 124 10.64 4.24 3.82
CA ALA A 124 9.46 3.66 3.19
C ALA A 124 8.70 4.77 2.45
N ALA A 125 8.69 4.71 1.11
CA ALA A 125 8.12 5.76 0.27
C ALA A 125 6.63 6.03 0.57
N CYS A 126 5.85 4.98 0.87
CA CYS A 126 4.43 5.11 1.22
C CYS A 126 4.22 5.92 2.52
N ILE A 127 5.03 5.70 3.54
CA ILE A 127 4.94 6.43 4.81
C ILE A 127 5.46 7.86 4.65
N THR A 128 6.56 8.05 3.93
CA THR A 128 7.11 9.39 3.63
C THR A 128 6.07 10.23 2.89
N ALA A 129 5.47 9.69 1.81
CA ALA A 129 4.41 10.38 1.08
C ALA A 129 3.18 10.68 1.95
N LEU A 130 2.72 9.71 2.73
CA LEU A 130 1.56 9.88 3.61
C LEU A 130 1.78 11.03 4.60
N THR A 131 2.94 11.09 5.25
CA THR A 131 3.26 12.15 6.22
C THR A 131 3.40 13.53 5.58
N MET A 132 3.84 13.61 4.32
CA MET A 132 3.94 14.86 3.56
C MET A 132 2.60 15.32 2.98
N SER A 133 1.65 14.42 2.81
CA SER A 133 0.40 14.69 2.07
C SER A 133 -0.62 15.54 2.80
N GLY A 134 -0.51 15.69 4.12
CA GLY A 134 -1.52 16.34 4.95
C GLY A 134 -2.88 15.61 5.00
N ARG A 135 -2.98 14.38 4.45
CA ARG A 135 -4.20 13.56 4.49
C ARG A 135 -4.35 12.85 5.83
N GLU A 136 -5.53 12.24 6.08
CA GLU A 136 -5.74 11.46 7.30
C GLU A 136 -4.78 10.27 7.38
N THR A 137 -4.02 10.20 8.48
CA THR A 137 -3.00 9.16 8.70
C THR A 137 -3.45 8.05 9.64
N ARG A 138 -4.53 8.24 10.39
CA ARG A 138 -5.00 7.27 11.38
C ARG A 138 -5.36 5.92 10.76
N ARG A 139 -5.95 5.94 9.58
CA ARG A 139 -6.33 4.74 8.81
C ARG A 139 -6.01 5.01 7.35
N PHE A 140 -5.20 4.16 6.76
CA PHE A 140 -4.87 4.21 5.33
C PHE A 140 -4.81 2.81 4.73
N ALA A 141 -4.89 2.74 3.42
CA ALA A 141 -4.71 1.55 2.61
C ALA A 141 -3.50 1.76 1.70
N PHE A 142 -2.65 0.77 1.59
CA PHE A 142 -1.51 0.77 0.67
C PHE A 142 -1.80 -0.25 -0.44
N GLU A 143 -1.91 0.25 -1.66
CA GLU A 143 -2.29 -0.52 -2.85
C GLU A 143 -1.09 -0.88 -3.72
N ALA A 144 0.10 -0.43 -3.34
CA ALA A 144 1.32 -0.59 -4.15
C ALA A 144 1.13 -0.08 -5.60
N PHE A 145 1.57 -0.83 -6.61
CA PHE A 145 1.26 -0.56 -8.01
C PHE A 145 -0.06 -1.21 -8.39
N LEU A 146 -0.94 -0.46 -9.02
CA LEU A 146 -2.17 -1.05 -9.56
C LEU A 146 -1.86 -2.14 -10.59
N PRO A 147 -2.64 -3.24 -10.63
CA PRO A 147 -2.40 -4.37 -11.51
C PRO A 147 -2.17 -3.97 -12.97
N ALA A 148 -1.29 -4.72 -13.65
CA ALA A 148 -1.06 -4.55 -15.08
C ALA A 148 -2.15 -5.23 -15.92
N ASP A 149 -2.73 -6.34 -15.44
CA ASP A 149 -3.88 -6.99 -16.06
C ASP A 149 -5.10 -6.08 -16.03
N LYS A 150 -5.81 -5.99 -17.14
CA LYS A 150 -6.94 -5.06 -17.29
C LYS A 150 -8.15 -5.45 -16.43
N ASN A 151 -8.41 -6.72 -16.27
CA ASN A 151 -9.59 -7.19 -15.53
C ASN A 151 -9.36 -7.02 -14.02
N GLU A 152 -8.22 -7.51 -13.53
CA GLU A 152 -7.80 -7.34 -12.14
C GLU A 152 -7.73 -5.86 -11.76
N ARG A 153 -7.15 -5.02 -12.62
CA ARG A 153 -7.08 -3.57 -12.42
C ARG A 153 -8.46 -2.93 -12.30
N LYS A 154 -9.42 -3.36 -13.13
CA LYS A 154 -10.80 -2.86 -13.10
C LYS A 154 -11.50 -3.26 -11.79
N GLU A 155 -11.26 -4.48 -11.31
CA GLU A 155 -11.80 -4.96 -10.03
C GLU A 155 -11.26 -4.15 -8.87
N VAL A 156 -9.93 -3.98 -8.79
CA VAL A 156 -9.29 -3.15 -7.76
C VAL A 156 -9.81 -1.69 -7.79
N LEU A 157 -9.89 -1.08 -8.97
CA LEU A 157 -10.43 0.29 -9.09
C LEU A 157 -11.88 0.38 -8.58
N ALA A 158 -12.71 -0.62 -8.88
CA ALA A 158 -14.09 -0.66 -8.38
C ALA A 158 -14.16 -0.78 -6.84
N GLU A 159 -13.26 -1.54 -6.22
CA GLU A 159 -13.14 -1.62 -4.76
C GLU A 159 -12.73 -0.26 -4.16
N LEU A 160 -11.76 0.41 -4.78
CA LEU A 160 -11.30 1.73 -4.33
C LEU A 160 -12.37 2.82 -4.44
N ALA A 161 -13.37 2.67 -5.29
CA ALA A 161 -14.48 3.63 -5.43
C ALA A 161 -15.23 3.88 -4.11
N CYS A 162 -15.31 2.86 -3.25
CA CYS A 162 -15.98 2.93 -1.94
C CYS A 162 -15.02 3.06 -0.76
N GLU A 163 -13.70 3.11 -0.99
CA GLU A 163 -12.71 3.17 0.08
C GLU A 163 -12.81 4.50 0.86
N THR A 164 -12.88 4.39 2.18
CA THR A 164 -13.01 5.52 3.11
C THR A 164 -11.71 5.95 3.75
N ARG A 165 -10.68 5.12 3.66
CA ARG A 165 -9.35 5.41 4.19
C ARG A 165 -8.54 6.19 3.15
N THR A 166 -7.51 6.89 3.59
CA THR A 166 -6.50 7.42 2.67
C THR A 166 -5.85 6.26 1.90
N MET A 167 -5.80 6.36 0.57
CA MET A 167 -5.20 5.36 -0.31
C MET A 167 -3.82 5.82 -0.75
N ILE A 168 -2.85 4.89 -0.80
CA ILE A 168 -1.49 5.17 -1.25
C ILE A 168 -1.17 4.22 -2.41
N ILE A 169 -0.86 4.80 -3.56
CA ILE A 169 -0.56 4.07 -4.80
C ILE A 169 0.82 4.47 -5.29
N TYR A 170 1.67 3.51 -5.65
CA TYR A 170 2.90 3.75 -6.39
C TYR A 170 2.61 3.82 -7.88
N GLU A 171 3.28 4.74 -8.59
CA GLU A 171 3.09 4.80 -10.04
C GLU A 171 4.38 5.19 -10.77
N ALA A 172 4.57 4.58 -11.92
CA ALA A 172 5.67 4.87 -12.83
C ALA A 172 5.30 6.04 -13.76
N PRO A 173 6.27 6.86 -14.20
CA PRO A 173 5.99 8.05 -15.01
C PRO A 173 5.22 7.73 -16.29
N HIS A 174 5.58 6.65 -16.99
CA HIS A 174 4.92 6.27 -18.25
C HIS A 174 3.49 5.76 -18.10
N ARG A 175 3.02 5.49 -16.88
CA ARG A 175 1.64 5.06 -16.56
C ARG A 175 0.80 6.16 -15.92
N LEU A 176 1.44 7.20 -15.37
CA LEU A 176 0.80 8.19 -14.50
C LEU A 176 -0.45 8.83 -15.13
N THR A 177 -0.34 9.37 -16.34
CA THR A 177 -1.47 10.04 -17.02
C THR A 177 -2.67 9.12 -17.20
N LYS A 178 -2.42 7.88 -17.64
CA LYS A 178 -3.48 6.89 -17.77
C LYS A 178 -4.10 6.54 -16.42
N THR A 179 -3.29 6.35 -15.40
CA THR A 179 -3.76 6.00 -14.05
C THR A 179 -4.60 7.14 -13.45
N LEU A 180 -4.21 8.39 -13.63
CA LEU A 180 -5.00 9.54 -13.18
C LEU A 180 -6.37 9.59 -13.85
N ALA A 181 -6.46 9.38 -15.16
CA ALA A 181 -7.72 9.33 -15.89
C ALA A 181 -8.64 8.20 -15.37
N GLU A 182 -8.10 6.99 -15.20
CA GLU A 182 -8.87 5.85 -14.66
C GLU A 182 -9.34 6.08 -13.22
N LEU A 183 -8.51 6.71 -12.38
CA LEU A 183 -8.89 7.09 -11.02
C LEU A 183 -9.97 8.18 -11.02
N GLN A 184 -9.87 9.18 -11.90
CA GLN A 184 -10.86 10.23 -12.07
C GLN A 184 -12.22 9.67 -12.46
N ASP A 185 -12.26 8.77 -13.45
CA ASP A 185 -13.48 8.12 -13.92
C ASP A 185 -14.13 7.27 -12.83
N THR A 186 -13.33 6.63 -11.98
CA THR A 186 -13.82 5.67 -10.98
C THR A 186 -14.13 6.32 -9.62
N LEU A 187 -13.28 7.23 -9.16
CA LEU A 187 -13.38 7.83 -7.82
C LEU A 187 -14.12 9.18 -7.82
N GLY A 188 -14.30 9.79 -8.99
CA GLY A 188 -14.83 11.13 -9.17
C GLY A 188 -13.75 12.21 -9.28
N GLY A 189 -13.98 13.19 -10.18
CA GLY A 189 -13.01 14.24 -10.48
C GLY A 189 -12.70 15.19 -9.30
N ASP A 190 -13.63 15.35 -8.38
CA ASP A 190 -13.50 16.18 -7.17
C ASP A 190 -12.65 15.54 -6.05
N ARG A 191 -12.31 14.25 -6.19
CA ARG A 191 -11.51 13.52 -5.20
C ARG A 191 -10.14 14.16 -5.03
N GLN A 192 -9.81 14.47 -3.78
CA GLN A 192 -8.54 15.10 -3.45
C GLN A 192 -7.38 14.12 -3.54
N ILE A 193 -6.29 14.55 -4.16
CA ILE A 193 -5.05 13.79 -4.31
C ILE A 193 -3.84 14.67 -3.99
N THR A 194 -2.84 14.09 -3.33
CA THR A 194 -1.50 14.66 -3.21
C THR A 194 -0.55 13.79 -4.02
N ILE A 195 0.15 14.37 -4.98
CA ILE A 195 1.11 13.69 -5.85
C ILE A 195 2.51 14.00 -5.35
N CYS A 196 3.17 13.01 -4.74
CA CYS A 196 4.56 13.09 -4.32
C CYS A 196 5.45 12.55 -5.42
N LYS A 197 6.49 13.31 -5.78
CA LYS A 197 7.41 13.00 -6.86
C LYS A 197 8.84 12.97 -6.34
N GLU A 198 9.63 11.98 -6.76
CA GLU A 198 11.07 11.92 -6.52
C GLU A 198 11.45 12.10 -5.03
N LEU A 199 10.69 11.43 -4.13
CA LEU A 199 10.87 11.52 -2.69
C LEU A 199 12.34 11.31 -2.29
N THR A 200 12.82 12.14 -1.36
CA THR A 200 14.20 12.20 -0.85
C THR A 200 15.28 12.61 -1.86
N LYS A 201 14.95 12.71 -3.15
CA LYS A 201 15.88 13.06 -4.22
C LYS A 201 15.95 14.58 -4.43
N ARG A 202 16.92 15.01 -5.25
CA ARG A 202 17.15 16.44 -5.54
C ARG A 202 15.92 17.20 -6.07
N TYR A 203 15.05 16.50 -6.78
CA TYR A 203 13.84 17.08 -7.40
C TYR A 203 12.55 16.63 -6.70
N GLU A 204 12.66 16.36 -5.40
CA GLU A 204 11.51 16.07 -4.56
C GLU A 204 10.47 17.18 -4.67
N ASN A 205 9.23 16.79 -4.87
CA ASN A 205 8.11 17.71 -4.90
C ASN A 205 6.83 17.01 -4.41
N SER A 206 5.93 17.81 -3.83
CA SER A 206 4.60 17.38 -3.39
C SER A 206 3.58 18.42 -3.84
N MET A 207 2.59 17.99 -4.62
CA MET A 207 1.58 18.86 -5.23
C MET A 207 0.19 18.37 -4.85
N GLU A 208 -0.68 19.31 -4.47
CA GLU A 208 -2.07 19.03 -4.14
C GLU A 208 -2.98 19.33 -5.34
N PHE A 209 -3.89 18.39 -5.61
CA PHE A 209 -4.85 18.47 -6.72
C PHE A 209 -6.20 17.85 -6.33
N THR A 210 -7.20 18.07 -7.19
CA THR A 210 -8.28 17.11 -7.41
C THR A 210 -7.85 16.12 -8.50
N LEU A 211 -8.51 14.96 -8.63
CA LEU A 211 -8.19 14.03 -9.72
C LEU A 211 -8.38 14.65 -11.10
N GLU A 212 -9.40 15.50 -11.27
CA GLU A 212 -9.64 16.26 -12.50
C GLU A 212 -8.48 17.21 -12.82
N SER A 213 -8.10 18.08 -11.87
CA SER A 213 -7.00 19.02 -12.09
C SER A 213 -5.64 18.34 -12.22
N ALA A 214 -5.43 17.17 -11.60
CA ALA A 214 -4.25 16.36 -11.79
C ALA A 214 -4.16 15.79 -13.21
N SER A 215 -5.28 15.25 -13.72
CA SER A 215 -5.36 14.74 -15.10
C SER A 215 -5.03 15.84 -16.10
N GLU A 216 -5.68 17.02 -16.00
CA GLU A 216 -5.43 18.18 -16.86
C GLU A 216 -3.96 18.65 -16.79
N TYR A 217 -3.38 18.69 -15.58
CA TYR A 217 -1.99 19.08 -15.40
C TYR A 217 -1.04 18.13 -16.15
N TYR A 218 -1.21 16.81 -16.01
CA TYR A 218 -0.32 15.82 -16.61
C TYR A 218 -0.62 15.49 -18.07
N GLU A 219 -1.72 15.96 -18.64
CA GLU A 219 -1.92 16.02 -20.10
C GLU A 219 -0.97 17.02 -20.77
N ASN A 220 -0.64 18.11 -20.06
CA ASN A 220 0.20 19.20 -20.58
C ASN A 220 1.64 19.17 -20.05
N ASN A 221 1.95 18.31 -19.07
CA ASN A 221 3.26 18.20 -18.43
C ASN A 221 3.73 16.75 -18.43
N GLU A 222 4.76 16.45 -19.19
CA GLU A 222 5.30 15.09 -19.29
C GLU A 222 5.76 14.55 -17.93
N PRO A 223 5.22 13.42 -17.45
CA PRO A 223 5.65 12.80 -16.19
C PRO A 223 7.11 12.31 -16.27
N ARG A 224 7.90 12.64 -15.24
CA ARG A 224 9.29 12.18 -15.09
C ARG A 224 9.58 11.84 -13.65
N GLY A 225 10.38 10.79 -13.44
CA GLY A 225 10.75 10.32 -12.11
C GLY A 225 9.71 9.35 -11.52
N GLU A 226 9.79 9.10 -10.22
CA GLU A 226 8.94 8.15 -9.50
C GLU A 226 7.85 8.89 -8.72
N TYR A 227 6.67 8.28 -8.64
CA TYR A 227 5.49 8.90 -8.06
C TYR A 227 4.87 8.05 -6.95
N VAL A 228 4.42 8.73 -5.92
CA VAL A 228 3.51 8.18 -4.91
C VAL A 228 2.26 9.05 -4.89
N LEU A 229 1.12 8.43 -5.14
CA LEU A 229 -0.19 9.05 -5.15
C LEU A 229 -0.85 8.83 -3.78
N VAL A 230 -1.20 9.91 -3.08
CA VAL A 230 -1.90 9.84 -1.79
C VAL A 230 -3.28 10.43 -1.99
N ILE A 231 -4.30 9.57 -2.03
CA ILE A 231 -5.66 9.91 -2.41
C ILE A 231 -6.56 9.90 -1.18
N ALA A 232 -7.37 10.94 -1.01
CA ALA A 232 -8.34 10.98 0.07
C ALA A 232 -9.40 9.89 -0.07
N GLY A 233 -9.74 9.24 1.02
CA GLY A 233 -10.87 8.32 1.07
C GLY A 233 -12.21 9.03 0.83
N LYS A 234 -13.23 8.26 0.49
CA LYS A 234 -14.60 8.76 0.37
C LYS A 234 -15.15 9.14 1.74
N SER A 235 -15.72 10.32 1.87
CA SER A 235 -16.28 10.72 3.16
C SER A 235 -17.50 9.88 3.53
N ARG A 236 -17.74 9.73 4.83
CA ARG A 236 -18.94 9.00 5.30
C ARG A 236 -20.23 9.72 4.88
N GLU A 237 -20.18 11.04 4.74
CA GLU A 237 -21.28 11.86 4.27
C GLU A 237 -21.57 11.58 2.79
N GLN A 238 -20.54 11.48 1.94
CA GLN A 238 -20.69 11.11 0.53
C GLN A 238 -21.28 9.70 0.38
N LEU A 239 -20.78 8.71 1.14
CA LEU A 239 -21.34 7.35 1.13
C LEU A 239 -22.82 7.33 1.54
N LYS A 240 -23.19 8.09 2.59
CA LYS A 240 -24.57 8.20 3.01
C LYS A 240 -25.44 8.91 1.97
N ALA A 241 -24.91 9.94 1.32
CA ALA A 241 -25.62 10.66 0.27
C ALA A 241 -25.90 9.76 -0.95
N GLU A 242 -24.89 8.97 -1.37
CA GLU A 242 -25.06 8.01 -2.46
C GLU A 242 -26.03 6.89 -2.12
N ALA A 243 -25.91 6.32 -0.90
CA ALA A 243 -26.87 5.33 -0.43
C ALA A 243 -28.32 5.87 -0.42
N ARG A 244 -28.50 7.17 -0.09
CA ARG A 244 -29.82 7.83 -0.16
C ARG A 244 -30.31 7.98 -1.60
N LYS A 245 -29.43 8.41 -2.53
CA LYS A 245 -29.77 8.58 -3.96
C LYS A 245 -30.31 7.28 -4.58
N GLN A 246 -29.81 6.13 -4.14
CA GLN A 246 -30.29 4.83 -4.60
C GLN A 246 -31.82 4.66 -4.40
N TRP A 247 -32.36 5.32 -3.39
CA TRP A 247 -33.78 5.22 -2.99
C TRP A 247 -34.62 6.41 -3.45
N GLU A 248 -34.03 7.44 -4.11
CA GLU A 248 -34.78 8.63 -4.57
C GLU A 248 -35.86 8.28 -5.60
N ASN A 249 -35.59 7.29 -6.45
CA ASN A 249 -36.54 6.86 -7.51
C ASN A 249 -37.57 5.82 -7.04
N MET A 250 -37.50 5.37 -5.78
CA MET A 250 -38.41 4.39 -5.19
C MET A 250 -39.30 5.10 -4.17
N SER A 251 -40.61 4.94 -4.26
CA SER A 251 -41.51 5.50 -3.27
C SER A 251 -41.27 4.89 -1.87
N VAL A 252 -41.64 5.61 -0.82
CA VAL A 252 -41.51 5.08 0.56
C VAL A 252 -42.34 3.81 0.74
N ALA A 253 -43.49 3.75 0.10
CA ALA A 253 -44.37 2.55 0.18
C ALA A 253 -43.68 1.33 -0.46
N GLU A 254 -43.10 1.48 -1.66
CA GLU A 254 -42.37 0.40 -2.33
C GLU A 254 -41.16 -0.05 -1.51
N HIS A 255 -40.40 0.91 -0.92
CA HIS A 255 -39.22 0.60 -0.11
C HIS A 255 -39.57 -0.18 1.15
N VAL A 256 -40.65 0.19 1.86
CA VAL A 256 -41.14 -0.56 3.01
C VAL A 256 -41.65 -1.94 2.59
N GLN A 257 -42.39 -2.01 1.47
CA GLN A 257 -42.88 -3.28 0.93
C GLN A 257 -41.76 -4.24 0.55
N MET A 258 -40.67 -3.72 0.00
CA MET A 258 -39.47 -4.52 -0.31
C MET A 258 -38.93 -5.22 0.94
N TYR A 259 -38.77 -4.51 2.06
CA TYR A 259 -38.33 -5.12 3.31
C TYR A 259 -39.32 -6.10 3.90
N MET A 260 -40.62 -5.83 3.76
CA MET A 260 -41.68 -6.76 4.19
C MET A 260 -41.64 -8.06 3.35
N SER A 261 -41.37 -8.00 2.07
CA SER A 261 -41.22 -9.19 1.21
C SER A 261 -39.98 -10.04 1.56
N GLN A 262 -39.00 -9.46 2.27
CA GLN A 262 -37.84 -10.15 2.83
C GLN A 262 -38.09 -10.76 4.22
N GLY A 263 -39.33 -10.69 4.72
CA GLY A 263 -39.75 -11.30 5.99
C GLY A 263 -39.74 -10.38 7.21
N MET A 264 -39.47 -9.06 7.02
CA MET A 264 -39.55 -8.10 8.14
C MET A 264 -41.02 -7.75 8.46
N ASP A 265 -41.31 -7.53 9.73
CA ASP A 265 -42.60 -6.92 10.09
C ASP A 265 -42.68 -5.44 9.64
N LYS A 266 -43.89 -4.88 9.54
CA LYS A 266 -44.08 -3.48 9.07
C LYS A 266 -43.29 -2.48 9.90
N LYS A 267 -43.11 -2.69 11.20
CA LYS A 267 -42.42 -1.77 12.11
C LYS A 267 -40.91 -1.81 11.89
N GLU A 268 -40.37 -3.00 11.63
CA GLU A 268 -38.94 -3.22 11.31
C GLU A 268 -38.64 -2.72 9.91
N ALA A 269 -39.47 -3.01 8.92
CA ALA A 269 -39.36 -2.53 7.55
C ALA A 269 -39.34 -0.97 7.47
N MET A 270 -40.24 -0.32 8.20
CA MET A 270 -40.24 1.15 8.30
C MET A 270 -38.97 1.69 8.96
N LYS A 271 -38.41 0.99 9.96
CA LYS A 271 -37.15 1.41 10.60
C LYS A 271 -35.95 1.24 9.66
N ALA A 272 -35.93 0.17 8.88
CA ALA A 272 -34.90 -0.08 7.88
C ALA A 272 -34.96 0.97 6.76
N ALA A 273 -36.12 1.21 6.17
CA ALA A 273 -36.32 2.23 5.14
C ALA A 273 -35.96 3.65 5.63
N ALA A 274 -36.32 3.99 6.88
CA ALA A 274 -35.95 5.28 7.50
C ALA A 274 -34.42 5.44 7.61
N LYS A 275 -33.71 4.37 8.02
CA LYS A 275 -32.27 4.36 8.13
C LYS A 275 -31.61 4.58 6.77
N ASP A 276 -32.04 3.86 5.73
CA ASP A 276 -31.48 3.94 4.39
C ASP A 276 -31.70 5.31 3.74
N ARG A 277 -32.89 5.87 3.91
CA ARG A 277 -33.25 7.22 3.44
C ARG A 277 -32.66 8.32 4.30
N GLY A 278 -32.11 8.00 5.47
CA GLY A 278 -31.57 8.96 6.44
C GLY A 278 -32.60 9.92 7.01
N VAL A 279 -33.86 9.48 7.12
CA VAL A 279 -35.00 10.23 7.67
C VAL A 279 -35.46 9.57 8.99
N SER A 280 -36.35 10.25 9.72
CA SER A 280 -36.91 9.66 10.92
C SER A 280 -37.98 8.59 10.59
N LYS A 281 -38.19 7.62 11.50
CA LYS A 281 -39.29 6.68 11.35
C LYS A 281 -40.66 7.38 11.29
N ARG A 282 -40.75 8.56 11.93
CA ARG A 282 -41.98 9.37 11.94
C ARG A 282 -42.27 9.92 10.53
N ASP A 283 -41.25 10.34 9.81
CA ASP A 283 -41.39 10.86 8.44
C ASP A 283 -41.88 9.75 7.51
N ILE A 284 -41.33 8.54 7.61
CA ILE A 284 -41.80 7.35 6.87
C ILE A 284 -43.27 7.07 7.17
N TYR A 285 -43.67 7.13 8.44
CA TYR A 285 -45.06 6.88 8.85
C TYR A 285 -46.02 7.94 8.27
N GLN A 286 -45.63 9.22 8.34
CA GLN A 286 -46.44 10.33 7.81
C GLN A 286 -46.65 10.20 6.30
N GLU A 287 -45.62 9.83 5.56
CA GLU A 287 -45.65 9.67 4.11
C GLU A 287 -46.51 8.47 3.70
N LEU A 288 -46.40 7.36 4.43
CA LEU A 288 -47.27 6.15 4.20
C LEU A 288 -48.75 6.38 4.48
N GLU A 289 -49.09 7.25 5.42
CA GLU A 289 -50.46 7.56 5.78
C GLU A 289 -51.07 8.75 5.02
N GLY A 290 -50.29 9.33 4.08
CA GLY A 290 -50.74 10.49 3.27
C GLY A 290 -50.97 11.76 4.08
N LYS A 291 -50.31 11.86 5.23
CA LYS A 291 -50.34 13.04 6.12
C LYS A 291 -49.05 13.84 6.01
N ALA A 292 -48.64 14.20 4.80
CA ALA A 292 -47.57 15.18 4.55
C ALA A 292 -48.14 16.58 4.35
#